data_32ade928c5c9490819ab0609ca2a8798
#
_entry.id   32ade928c5c9490819ab0609ca2a8798
#
_cell.length_a   1.000
_cell.length_b   1.000
_cell.length_c   1.000
_cell.angle_alpha   90.00
_cell.angle_beta   90.00
_cell.angle_gamma   90.00
#
_symmetry.space_group_name_H-M   'P 1'
#
loop_
_entity.id
_entity.type
_entity.pdbx_description
1 polymer ?
#
loop_
_entity_poly.entity_id
_entity_poly.type
_entity_poly.pdbx_seq_one_letter_code
_entity_poly.pdbx_strand_id
1 'polypeptide(L)'
;MMSSRILRNVGLLGLSVLLLAGCSSLRVFFPSKTYETIAPEVPAALSKPAVLLFSKTNGFRHDEAIPAANALLTELAQERGWSVFATENGAIFNPVDLARFDVVVWNNTSGDTLNAAQKKDWQTWLSAGGGAIAIHGAGGDPSYDWDWHPESFIRAQFTMHTMGPQFQDGTAVVENADHPATRDLPERWTHHEEWYSFAESPRDKDVDVLVRVDESTYAPTFSLFWMDTDIAMGDHPVVWSHCEGGGRVFFSALGHQAAAYQTPEMVALLGGALDWAADPSLADCEDKGAE
;
A
#
# COMPACT_ATOMS: atom_id res chain seq x y z
N MET A 1 27.62 19.11 43.91
CA MET A 1 26.24 19.54 43.64
C MET A 1 26.02 19.58 42.12
N MET A 2 25.72 18.46 41.49
CA MET A 2 25.38 18.39 40.08
C MET A 2 23.88 18.65 39.90
N SER A 3 23.61 19.60 39.04
CA SER A 3 22.37 20.35 38.94
C SER A 3 21.13 19.51 38.59
N SER A 4 20.09 19.62 39.41
CA SER A 4 18.74 19.08 39.26
C SER A 4 18.02 19.48 37.91
N ARG A 5 18.65 20.33 37.11
CA ARG A 5 18.13 20.76 35.79
C ARG A 5 18.37 19.74 34.69
N ILE A 6 19.42 18.92 34.73
CA ILE A 6 19.73 17.93 33.70
C ILE A 6 18.74 16.75 33.77
N LEU A 7 18.39 16.30 34.97
CA LEU A 7 17.42 15.22 35.15
C LEU A 7 16.00 15.60 34.75
N ARG A 8 15.63 16.88 34.83
CA ARG A 8 14.30 17.36 34.44
C ARG A 8 14.12 17.44 32.93
N ASN A 9 15.19 17.77 32.19
CA ASN A 9 15.14 17.84 30.74
C ASN A 9 15.18 16.47 30.06
N VAL A 10 15.86 15.50 30.64
CA VAL A 10 15.87 14.10 30.15
C VAL A 10 14.51 13.44 30.37
N GLY A 11 13.84 13.72 31.49
CA GLY A 11 12.50 13.20 31.77
C GLY A 11 11.43 13.79 30.84
N LEU A 12 11.55 15.07 30.46
CA LEU A 12 10.60 15.72 29.53
C LEU A 12 10.79 15.27 28.08
N LEU A 13 12.03 15.01 27.62
CA LEU A 13 12.27 14.43 26.30
C LEU A 13 11.80 12.98 26.20
N GLY A 14 12.06 12.17 27.22
CA GLY A 14 11.59 10.78 27.28
C GLY A 14 10.07 10.65 27.30
N LEU A 15 9.37 11.56 27.97
CA LEU A 15 7.90 11.59 28.04
C LEU A 15 7.30 12.06 26.72
N SER A 16 7.96 13.00 26.00
CA SER A 16 7.49 13.50 24.70
C SER A 16 7.63 12.42 23.61
N VAL A 17 8.68 11.62 23.61
CA VAL A 17 8.89 10.52 22.67
C VAL A 17 7.89 9.38 22.93
N LEU A 18 7.62 9.05 24.20
CA LEU A 18 6.60 8.07 24.58
C LEU A 18 5.17 8.53 24.21
N LEU A 19 4.88 9.83 24.27
CA LEU A 19 3.59 10.37 23.88
C LEU A 19 3.38 10.37 22.35
N LEU A 20 4.44 10.56 21.57
CA LEU A 20 4.36 10.51 20.10
C LEU A 20 4.22 9.07 19.58
N ALA A 21 4.94 8.11 20.14
CA ALA A 21 4.77 6.70 19.82
C ALA A 21 3.39 6.17 20.27
N GLY A 22 2.83 6.69 21.36
CA GLY A 22 1.49 6.34 21.84
C GLY A 22 0.36 6.84 20.95
N CYS A 23 0.54 7.95 20.21
CA CYS A 23 -0.53 8.49 19.36
C CYS A 23 -0.77 7.67 18.08
N SER A 24 0.26 7.12 17.45
CA SER A 24 0.11 6.28 16.26
C SER A 24 -0.51 4.92 16.61
N SER A 25 -0.12 4.32 17.73
CA SER A 25 -0.70 3.06 18.21
C SER A 25 -2.15 3.19 18.65
N LEU A 26 -2.57 4.35 19.17
CA LEU A 26 -3.97 4.60 19.54
C LEU A 26 -4.88 4.73 18.32
N ARG A 27 -4.37 5.17 17.17
CA ARG A 27 -5.15 5.28 15.94
C ARG A 27 -5.58 3.93 15.34
N VAL A 28 -4.93 2.84 15.71
CA VAL A 28 -5.39 1.48 15.35
C VAL A 28 -6.77 1.21 15.97
N PHE A 29 -6.97 1.62 17.22
CA PHE A 29 -8.23 1.38 17.95
C PHE A 29 -9.24 2.52 17.78
N PHE A 30 -8.76 3.73 17.51
CA PHE A 30 -9.56 4.94 17.36
C PHE A 30 -9.12 5.72 16.12
N PRO A 31 -9.41 5.24 14.91
CA PRO A 31 -9.03 5.93 13.67
C PRO A 31 -9.69 7.30 13.61
N SER A 32 -8.96 8.27 13.08
CA SER A 32 -9.52 9.59 12.82
C SER A 32 -10.42 9.55 11.59
N LYS A 33 -11.38 10.49 11.51
CA LYS A 33 -12.24 10.70 10.32
C LYS A 33 -12.09 12.16 9.89
N THR A 34 -10.90 12.50 9.41
CA THR A 34 -10.60 13.85 8.94
C THR A 34 -10.52 13.88 7.42
N TYR A 35 -11.22 14.83 6.81
CA TYR A 35 -11.29 14.96 5.36
C TYR A 35 -10.98 16.40 4.96
N GLU A 36 -9.99 16.57 4.07
CA GLU A 36 -9.70 17.86 3.47
C GLU A 36 -10.76 18.20 2.42
N THR A 37 -11.07 19.50 2.30
CA THR A 37 -12.06 20.01 1.35
C THR A 37 -11.45 21.03 0.37
N ILE A 38 -10.19 21.43 0.60
CA ILE A 38 -9.44 22.31 -0.27
C ILE A 38 -8.29 21.51 -0.85
N ALA A 39 -8.29 21.34 -2.17
CA ALA A 39 -7.25 20.63 -2.88
C ALA A 39 -5.88 21.31 -2.73
N PRO A 40 -4.78 20.54 -2.69
CA PRO A 40 -3.44 21.10 -2.70
C PRO A 40 -3.14 21.74 -4.06
N GLU A 41 -2.22 22.68 -4.09
CA GLU A 41 -1.77 23.28 -5.34
C GLU A 41 -0.87 22.29 -6.11
N VAL A 42 -1.37 21.78 -7.23
CA VAL A 42 -0.62 20.88 -8.12
C VAL A 42 0.13 21.74 -9.16
N PRO A 43 1.43 21.47 -9.44
CA PRO A 43 2.19 22.21 -10.44
C PRO A 43 1.46 22.33 -11.77
N ALA A 44 1.50 23.52 -12.40
CA ALA A 44 0.74 23.79 -13.63
C ALA A 44 1.09 22.85 -14.79
N ALA A 45 2.37 22.50 -14.93
CA ALA A 45 2.87 21.58 -15.94
C ALA A 45 3.32 20.26 -15.28
N LEU A 46 2.81 19.15 -15.78
CA LEU A 46 3.26 17.79 -15.45
C LEU A 46 3.67 17.09 -16.73
N SER A 47 4.88 16.52 -16.76
CA SER A 47 5.30 15.58 -17.82
C SER A 47 4.52 14.28 -17.67
N LYS A 48 4.03 13.76 -18.78
CA LYS A 48 3.29 12.50 -18.83
C LYS A 48 4.21 11.32 -19.16
N PRO A 49 3.94 10.15 -18.61
CA PRO A 49 3.00 9.87 -17.52
C PRO A 49 3.24 10.69 -16.26
N ALA A 50 2.18 10.99 -15.50
CA ALA A 50 2.27 11.69 -14.22
C ALA A 50 1.75 10.81 -13.09
N VAL A 51 2.47 10.76 -11.98
CA VAL A 51 2.20 9.89 -10.82
C VAL A 51 1.78 10.71 -9.61
N LEU A 52 0.63 10.37 -9.03
CA LEU A 52 0.20 10.87 -7.73
C LEU A 52 0.59 9.85 -6.64
N LEU A 53 1.41 10.26 -5.67
CA LEU A 53 1.71 9.47 -4.47
C LEU A 53 0.81 9.95 -3.33
N PHE A 54 -0.15 9.13 -2.95
CA PHE A 54 -1.09 9.43 -1.88
C PHE A 54 -0.79 8.56 -0.65
N SER A 55 -0.49 9.21 0.50
CA SER A 55 -0.04 8.52 1.72
C SER A 55 -0.75 8.99 2.99
N LYS A 56 -2.00 9.40 2.87
CA LYS A 56 -2.80 9.80 4.03
C LYS A 56 -3.12 8.62 4.92
N THR A 57 -3.02 8.85 6.24
CA THR A 57 -3.35 7.86 7.26
C THR A 57 -4.34 8.44 8.28
N ASN A 58 -5.52 7.86 8.37
CA ASN A 58 -6.50 8.11 9.43
C ASN A 58 -6.48 6.99 10.49
N GLY A 59 -5.90 5.81 10.16
CA GLY A 59 -5.59 4.69 11.02
C GLY A 59 -4.10 4.62 11.41
N PHE A 60 -3.53 3.42 11.39
CA PHE A 60 -2.11 3.18 11.68
C PHE A 60 -1.22 3.87 10.64
N ARG A 61 -0.08 4.42 11.07
CA ARG A 61 0.88 5.06 10.17
C ARG A 61 2.18 4.29 10.13
N HIS A 62 2.58 3.92 8.94
CA HIS A 62 3.87 3.31 8.65
C HIS A 62 4.94 4.41 8.49
N ASP A 63 5.39 4.99 9.60
CA ASP A 63 6.22 6.20 9.61
C ASP A 63 7.55 6.07 8.85
N GLU A 64 8.11 4.86 8.76
CA GLU A 64 9.36 4.59 8.05
C GLU A 64 9.12 4.18 6.60
N ALA A 65 8.09 3.39 6.33
CA ALA A 65 7.77 2.88 5.00
C ALA A 65 7.29 3.98 4.05
N ILE A 66 6.40 4.87 4.50
CA ILE A 66 5.84 5.94 3.68
C ILE A 66 6.92 6.81 3.02
N PRO A 67 7.88 7.40 3.76
CA PRO A 67 8.93 8.19 3.13
C PRO A 67 9.88 7.36 2.25
N ALA A 68 10.17 6.11 2.61
CA ALA A 68 11.02 5.23 1.81
C ALA A 68 10.36 4.86 0.47
N ALA A 69 9.09 4.50 0.49
CA ALA A 69 8.32 4.23 -0.72
C ALA A 69 8.18 5.48 -1.61
N ASN A 70 7.89 6.64 -1.02
CA ASN A 70 7.83 7.90 -1.76
C ASN A 70 9.16 8.23 -2.43
N ALA A 71 10.29 8.00 -1.76
CA ALA A 71 11.62 8.24 -2.32
C ALA A 71 11.88 7.31 -3.52
N LEU A 72 11.71 5.99 -3.35
CA LEU A 72 11.90 5.01 -4.40
C LEU A 72 11.00 5.28 -5.62
N LEU A 73 9.70 5.47 -5.40
CA LEU A 73 8.75 5.70 -6.49
C LEU A 73 9.02 7.02 -7.23
N THR A 74 9.51 8.04 -6.51
CA THR A 74 9.91 9.31 -7.11
C THR A 74 11.15 9.11 -7.99
N GLU A 75 12.16 8.38 -7.51
CA GLU A 75 13.36 8.05 -8.27
C GLU A 75 13.01 7.27 -9.54
N LEU A 76 12.26 6.18 -9.41
CA LEU A 76 11.83 5.34 -10.53
C LEU A 76 11.02 6.11 -11.58
N ALA A 77 10.14 7.00 -11.17
CA ALA A 77 9.37 7.82 -12.09
C ALA A 77 10.24 8.89 -12.78
N GLN A 78 11.16 9.52 -12.04
CA GLN A 78 12.09 10.52 -12.59
C GLN A 78 13.07 9.92 -13.59
N GLU A 79 13.58 8.71 -13.38
CA GLU A 79 14.41 7.97 -14.35
C GLU A 79 13.69 7.76 -15.68
N ARG A 80 12.35 7.66 -15.66
CA ARG A 80 11.48 7.56 -16.84
C ARG A 80 11.10 8.91 -17.45
N GLY A 81 11.52 10.02 -16.83
CA GLY A 81 11.13 11.39 -17.25
C GLY A 81 9.69 11.76 -16.86
N TRP A 82 9.08 11.04 -15.92
CA TRP A 82 7.70 11.26 -15.46
C TRP A 82 7.64 12.28 -14.33
N SER A 83 6.51 12.97 -14.23
CA SER A 83 6.26 13.87 -13.09
C SER A 83 5.67 13.11 -11.92
N VAL A 84 6.06 13.54 -10.71
CA VAL A 84 5.52 13.00 -9.44
C VAL A 84 4.97 14.13 -8.60
N PHE A 85 3.81 13.90 -8.01
CA PHE A 85 3.22 14.76 -6.99
C PHE A 85 2.83 13.94 -5.77
N ALA A 86 3.44 14.23 -4.61
CA ALA A 86 3.17 13.53 -3.36
C ALA A 86 2.28 14.38 -2.44
N THR A 87 1.26 13.78 -1.83
CA THR A 87 0.36 14.46 -0.91
C THR A 87 -0.32 13.51 0.07
N GLU A 88 -0.71 14.04 1.22
CA GLU A 88 -1.62 13.40 2.17
C GLU A 88 -3.03 14.07 2.15
N ASN A 89 -3.25 15.01 1.25
CA ASN A 89 -4.50 15.78 1.18
C ASN A 89 -5.52 15.05 0.29
N GLY A 90 -6.56 14.49 0.91
CA GLY A 90 -7.62 13.74 0.21
C GLY A 90 -8.47 14.59 -0.74
N ALA A 91 -8.44 15.92 -0.66
CA ALA A 91 -9.18 16.78 -1.59
C ALA A 91 -8.59 16.82 -3.00
N ILE A 92 -7.42 16.19 -3.23
CA ILE A 92 -6.86 15.92 -4.57
C ILE A 92 -7.75 14.97 -5.38
N PHE A 93 -8.54 14.12 -4.70
CA PHE A 93 -9.49 13.19 -5.33
C PHE A 93 -10.74 13.94 -5.77
N ASN A 94 -10.60 14.72 -6.84
CA ASN A 94 -11.66 15.40 -7.56
C ASN A 94 -11.42 15.27 -9.08
N PRO A 95 -12.45 15.41 -9.94
CA PRO A 95 -12.32 15.12 -11.36
C PRO A 95 -11.26 15.97 -12.08
N VAL A 96 -11.06 17.22 -11.65
CA VAL A 96 -10.13 18.16 -12.30
C VAL A 96 -8.68 17.78 -12.04
N ASP A 97 -8.35 17.48 -10.78
CA ASP A 97 -6.98 17.15 -10.40
C ASP A 97 -6.63 15.72 -10.79
N LEU A 98 -7.53 14.73 -10.57
CA LEU A 98 -7.30 13.34 -10.96
C LEU A 98 -7.02 13.19 -12.45
N ALA A 99 -7.72 13.94 -13.32
CA ALA A 99 -7.50 13.92 -14.79
C ALA A 99 -6.06 14.32 -15.20
N ARG A 100 -5.28 14.86 -14.29
CA ARG A 100 -3.90 15.28 -14.52
C ARG A 100 -2.89 14.16 -14.30
N PHE A 101 -3.30 13.04 -13.71
CA PHE A 101 -2.46 11.90 -13.40
C PHE A 101 -2.84 10.69 -14.25
N ASP A 102 -1.85 9.84 -14.52
CA ASP A 102 -2.02 8.57 -15.24
C ASP A 102 -1.96 7.39 -14.26
N VAL A 103 -1.22 7.55 -13.15
CA VAL A 103 -1.08 6.57 -12.06
C VAL A 103 -1.34 7.23 -10.72
N VAL A 104 -2.11 6.57 -9.86
CA VAL A 104 -2.27 6.93 -8.45
C VAL A 104 -1.73 5.79 -7.58
N VAL A 105 -0.76 6.10 -6.75
CA VAL A 105 -0.20 5.15 -5.78
C VAL A 105 -0.80 5.42 -4.40
N TRP A 106 -1.50 4.45 -3.85
CA TRP A 106 -1.95 4.39 -2.46
C TRP A 106 -0.81 3.83 -1.61
N ASN A 107 0.08 4.71 -1.18
CA ASN A 107 1.27 4.34 -0.43
C ASN A 107 0.99 4.22 1.06
N ASN A 108 0.81 2.99 1.55
CA ASN A 108 0.60 2.72 2.98
C ASN A 108 -0.52 3.58 3.61
N THR A 109 -1.57 3.86 2.86
CA THR A 109 -2.74 4.56 3.39
C THR A 109 -3.46 3.69 4.42
N SER A 110 -4.15 4.30 5.37
CA SER A 110 -4.89 3.54 6.39
C SER A 110 -6.08 4.32 6.95
N GLY A 111 -7.10 3.60 7.38
CA GLY A 111 -8.35 4.16 7.83
C GLY A 111 -9.15 4.82 6.70
N ASP A 112 -10.29 5.39 7.02
CA ASP A 112 -11.16 6.05 6.05
C ASP A 112 -10.60 7.43 5.67
N THR A 113 -9.82 7.49 4.58
CA THR A 113 -9.03 8.67 4.17
C THR A 113 -9.79 9.64 3.29
N LEU A 114 -10.88 9.21 2.64
CA LEU A 114 -11.65 9.99 1.68
C LEU A 114 -13.11 10.14 2.13
N ASN A 115 -13.70 11.31 1.88
CA ASN A 115 -15.13 11.50 2.03
C ASN A 115 -15.93 10.87 0.85
N ALA A 116 -17.25 10.82 0.96
CA ALA A 116 -18.10 10.14 -0.02
C ALA A 116 -17.97 10.69 -1.46
N ALA A 117 -17.76 11.99 -1.64
CA ALA A 117 -17.58 12.59 -2.95
C ALA A 117 -16.22 12.18 -3.55
N GLN A 118 -15.15 12.26 -2.75
CA GLN A 118 -13.80 11.85 -3.14
C GLN A 118 -13.72 10.36 -3.48
N LYS A 119 -14.40 9.50 -2.73
CA LYS A 119 -14.53 8.05 -3.03
C LYS A 119 -15.17 7.82 -4.40
N LYS A 120 -16.27 8.52 -4.69
CA LYS A 120 -16.96 8.44 -5.97
C LYS A 120 -16.09 8.93 -7.12
N ASP A 121 -15.40 10.05 -6.96
CA ASP A 121 -14.54 10.60 -7.99
C ASP A 121 -13.35 9.68 -8.28
N TRP A 122 -12.77 9.06 -7.25
CA TRP A 122 -11.76 8.02 -7.38
C TRP A 122 -12.25 6.81 -8.17
N GLN A 123 -13.40 6.24 -7.81
CA GLN A 123 -13.99 5.10 -8.53
C GLN A 123 -14.24 5.44 -10.00
N THR A 124 -14.77 6.64 -10.27
CA THR A 124 -15.02 7.10 -11.64
C THR A 124 -13.73 7.23 -12.45
N TRP A 125 -12.68 7.81 -11.87
CA TRP A 125 -11.39 7.98 -12.52
C TRP A 125 -10.72 6.62 -12.81
N LEU A 126 -10.74 5.71 -11.84
CA LEU A 126 -10.17 4.37 -12.01
C LEU A 126 -10.90 3.60 -13.10
N SER A 127 -12.24 3.51 -13.02
CA SER A 127 -13.05 2.79 -14.02
C SER A 127 -12.94 3.37 -15.43
N ALA A 128 -12.56 4.64 -15.56
CA ALA A 128 -12.31 5.29 -16.85
C ALA A 128 -10.93 4.97 -17.46
N GLY A 129 -10.15 4.08 -16.87
CA GLY A 129 -8.86 3.62 -17.40
C GLY A 129 -7.63 4.09 -16.63
N GLY A 130 -7.81 4.65 -15.43
CA GLY A 130 -6.70 5.04 -14.57
C GLY A 130 -5.83 3.85 -14.12
N GLY A 131 -4.54 4.08 -13.87
CA GLY A 131 -3.64 3.10 -13.28
C GLY A 131 -3.53 3.28 -11.76
N ALA A 132 -3.66 2.22 -10.99
CA ALA A 132 -3.59 2.25 -9.54
C ALA A 132 -2.55 1.26 -9.01
N ILE A 133 -1.79 1.70 -8.01
CA ILE A 133 -0.89 0.85 -7.24
C ILE A 133 -1.24 1.03 -5.76
N ALA A 134 -1.53 -0.07 -5.06
CA ALA A 134 -1.76 -0.09 -3.63
C ALA A 134 -0.63 -0.86 -2.94
N ILE A 135 -0.04 -0.28 -1.90
CA ILE A 135 1.13 -0.85 -1.21
C ILE A 135 0.78 -1.07 0.26
N HIS A 136 0.99 -2.29 0.71
CA HIS A 136 0.99 -2.76 2.10
C HIS A 136 -0.20 -2.21 2.91
N GLY A 137 0.00 -1.20 3.74
CA GLY A 137 -1.04 -0.60 4.57
C GLY A 137 -2.31 -0.20 3.81
N ALA A 138 -2.21 0.06 2.50
CA ALA A 138 -3.37 0.38 1.67
C ALA A 138 -4.39 -0.76 1.56
N GLY A 139 -3.97 -2.00 1.77
CA GLY A 139 -4.84 -3.18 1.85
C GLY A 139 -4.84 -3.84 3.22
N GLY A 140 -4.20 -3.23 4.23
CA GLY A 140 -3.98 -3.81 5.56
C GLY A 140 -4.85 -3.24 6.68
N ASP A 141 -5.93 -2.55 6.38
CA ASP A 141 -6.82 -2.00 7.40
C ASP A 141 -8.15 -2.76 7.43
N PRO A 142 -8.54 -3.37 8.57
CA PRO A 142 -9.81 -4.08 8.69
C PRO A 142 -11.02 -3.14 8.89
N SER A 143 -10.82 -1.83 9.02
CA SER A 143 -11.81 -0.88 9.49
C SER A 143 -12.24 0.17 8.45
N TYR A 144 -12.18 -0.14 7.16
CA TYR A 144 -12.70 0.75 6.13
C TYR A 144 -14.24 0.85 6.21
N ASP A 145 -14.76 2.07 6.33
CA ASP A 145 -16.19 2.37 6.14
C ASP A 145 -16.51 2.48 4.63
N TRP A 146 -16.03 1.52 3.82
CA TRP A 146 -16.16 1.56 2.38
C TRP A 146 -15.92 0.15 1.81
N ASP A 147 -16.96 -0.64 1.72
CA ASP A 147 -16.92 -2.05 1.31
C ASP A 147 -16.26 -2.24 -0.07
N TRP A 148 -16.47 -1.31 -1.01
CA TRP A 148 -15.84 -1.34 -2.32
C TRP A 148 -14.31 -1.41 -2.26
N HIS A 149 -13.68 -0.84 -1.22
CA HIS A 149 -12.21 -0.84 -1.10
C HIS A 149 -11.63 -2.27 -0.98
N PRO A 150 -12.03 -3.09 -0.01
CA PRO A 150 -11.57 -4.49 0.05
C PRO A 150 -12.19 -5.39 -1.02
N GLU A 151 -13.43 -5.12 -1.48
CA GLU A 151 -14.15 -5.99 -2.41
C GLU A 151 -13.69 -5.82 -3.87
N SER A 152 -13.51 -4.58 -4.32
CA SER A 152 -13.21 -4.24 -5.70
C SER A 152 -11.79 -3.73 -5.91
N PHE A 153 -11.31 -2.79 -5.06
CA PHE A 153 -10.01 -2.16 -5.26
C PHE A 153 -8.86 -3.07 -4.84
N ILE A 154 -8.95 -3.74 -3.67
CA ILE A 154 -7.90 -4.66 -3.21
C ILE A 154 -8.21 -6.11 -3.62
N ARG A 155 -9.48 -6.47 -3.69
CA ARG A 155 -10.01 -7.84 -3.88
C ARG A 155 -9.61 -8.82 -2.77
N ALA A 156 -9.24 -8.30 -1.61
CA ALA A 156 -8.95 -9.08 -0.41
C ALA A 156 -9.32 -8.30 0.84
N GLN A 157 -9.86 -8.98 1.84
CA GLN A 157 -10.14 -8.43 3.15
C GLN A 157 -9.01 -8.83 4.10
N PHE A 158 -8.22 -7.86 4.54
CA PHE A 158 -7.20 -8.09 5.56
C PHE A 158 -7.82 -8.59 6.86
N THR A 159 -7.16 -9.55 7.49
CA THR A 159 -7.57 -10.10 8.78
C THR A 159 -6.53 -9.85 9.86
N MET A 160 -5.29 -10.19 9.58
CA MET A 160 -4.20 -10.13 10.53
C MET A 160 -2.85 -10.22 9.80
N HIS A 161 -1.77 -10.07 10.55
CA HIS A 161 -0.39 -10.26 10.12
C HIS A 161 0.38 -11.13 11.12
N THR A 162 1.61 -11.51 10.80
CA THR A 162 2.52 -12.22 11.71
C THR A 162 2.70 -11.44 13.02
N MET A 163 2.70 -12.15 14.16
CA MET A 163 2.74 -11.55 15.49
C MET A 163 3.92 -11.96 16.35
N GLY A 164 4.44 -13.15 16.16
CA GLY A 164 5.48 -13.65 17.05
C GLY A 164 6.54 -14.53 16.39
N PRO A 165 7.57 -13.94 15.79
CA PRO A 165 7.86 -12.51 15.65
C PRO A 165 6.99 -11.84 14.59
N GLN A 166 6.83 -10.51 14.70
CA GLN A 166 6.04 -9.71 13.76
C GLN A 166 6.68 -9.72 12.36
N PHE A 167 7.98 -9.48 12.30
CA PHE A 167 8.76 -9.50 11.05
C PHE A 167 9.51 -10.83 10.94
N GLN A 168 9.38 -11.48 9.81
CA GLN A 168 9.97 -12.79 9.57
C GLN A 168 10.50 -12.91 8.15
N ASP A 169 11.61 -13.61 8.00
CA ASP A 169 12.06 -14.06 6.70
C ASP A 169 11.09 -15.11 6.17
N GLY A 170 10.65 -14.93 4.94
CA GLY A 170 9.83 -15.87 4.21
C GLY A 170 10.29 -15.94 2.76
N THR A 171 10.00 -17.02 2.07
CA THR A 171 10.33 -17.17 0.66
C THR A 171 9.18 -16.68 -0.20
N ALA A 172 9.37 -15.56 -0.89
CA ALA A 172 8.50 -15.11 -1.96
C ALA A 172 8.75 -15.92 -3.24
N VAL A 173 7.69 -16.29 -3.94
CA VAL A 173 7.70 -17.15 -5.13
C VAL A 173 6.92 -16.46 -6.23
N VAL A 174 7.58 -16.23 -7.37
CA VAL A 174 6.92 -15.68 -8.57
C VAL A 174 6.03 -16.75 -9.18
N GLU A 175 4.78 -16.40 -9.50
CA GLU A 175 3.84 -17.26 -10.21
C GLU A 175 3.65 -16.86 -11.66
N ASN A 176 3.59 -15.56 -11.95
CA ASN A 176 3.56 -15.04 -13.31
C ASN A 176 4.84 -14.25 -13.60
N ALA A 177 5.78 -14.85 -14.32
CA ALA A 177 7.05 -14.22 -14.70
C ALA A 177 6.96 -13.35 -15.97
N ASP A 178 5.84 -13.37 -16.67
CA ASP A 178 5.63 -12.58 -17.90
C ASP A 178 5.10 -11.17 -17.60
N HIS A 179 4.55 -10.97 -16.40
CA HIS A 179 4.02 -9.66 -16.00
C HIS A 179 5.15 -8.62 -15.83
N PRO A 180 4.97 -7.36 -16.27
CA PRO A 180 5.99 -6.32 -16.14
C PRO A 180 6.58 -6.15 -14.75
N ALA A 181 5.78 -6.32 -13.69
CA ALA A 181 6.23 -6.19 -12.31
C ALA A 181 7.14 -7.33 -11.82
N THR A 182 7.10 -8.49 -12.48
CA THR A 182 7.80 -9.70 -12.00
C THR A 182 8.84 -10.26 -12.96
N ARG A 183 8.86 -9.79 -14.21
CA ARG A 183 9.74 -10.32 -15.26
C ARG A 183 11.25 -10.25 -14.92
N ASP A 184 11.64 -9.27 -14.12
CA ASP A 184 13.04 -9.05 -13.72
C ASP A 184 13.33 -9.59 -12.31
N LEU A 185 12.39 -10.31 -11.70
CA LEU A 185 12.56 -10.93 -10.39
C LEU A 185 13.15 -12.34 -10.51
N PRO A 186 13.91 -12.80 -9.51
CA PRO A 186 14.25 -14.22 -9.39
C PRO A 186 12.98 -15.03 -9.14
N GLU A 187 12.95 -16.30 -9.60
CA GLU A 187 11.80 -17.19 -9.38
C GLU A 187 11.42 -17.31 -7.89
N ARG A 188 12.41 -17.23 -7.02
CA ARG A 188 12.26 -17.29 -5.54
C ARG A 188 13.30 -16.39 -4.89
N TRP A 189 12.88 -15.64 -3.85
CA TRP A 189 13.82 -14.87 -3.02
C TRP A 189 13.37 -14.84 -1.56
N THR A 190 14.31 -14.63 -0.66
CA THR A 190 14.00 -14.39 0.76
C THR A 190 13.60 -12.94 0.93
N HIS A 191 12.44 -12.70 1.54
CA HIS A 191 11.96 -11.38 1.90
C HIS A 191 11.67 -11.30 3.40
N HIS A 192 12.04 -10.20 4.02
CA HIS A 192 11.80 -9.93 5.45
C HIS A 192 10.59 -9.02 5.58
N GLU A 193 9.47 -9.55 6.10
CA GLU A 193 8.19 -8.84 6.04
C GLU A 193 7.30 -9.13 7.25
N GLU A 194 6.32 -8.25 7.45
CA GLU A 194 5.11 -8.48 8.20
C GLU A 194 4.09 -9.14 7.28
N TRP A 195 4.08 -10.49 7.28
CA TRP A 195 3.23 -11.25 6.36
C TRP A 195 1.75 -11.05 6.67
N TYR A 196 1.01 -10.48 5.72
CA TYR A 196 -0.43 -10.25 5.82
C TYR A 196 -1.22 -11.50 5.49
N SER A 197 -2.28 -11.74 6.25
CA SER A 197 -3.30 -12.76 5.95
C SER A 197 -4.63 -12.11 5.59
N PHE A 198 -5.36 -12.75 4.72
CA PHE A 198 -6.65 -12.28 4.22
C PHE A 198 -7.74 -13.30 4.58
N ALA A 199 -9.00 -12.84 4.65
CA ALA A 199 -10.15 -13.68 4.99
C ALA A 199 -10.34 -14.83 3.98
N GLU A 200 -9.99 -14.59 2.72
CA GLU A 200 -10.05 -15.51 1.61
C GLU A 200 -8.90 -15.22 0.65
N SER A 201 -8.43 -16.25 -0.08
CA SER A 201 -7.47 -16.03 -1.16
C SER A 201 -8.10 -15.15 -2.25
N PRO A 202 -7.40 -14.13 -2.77
CA PRO A 202 -7.90 -13.31 -3.88
C PRO A 202 -7.97 -14.10 -5.20
N ARG A 203 -7.40 -15.29 -5.28
CA ARG A 203 -7.25 -16.07 -6.52
C ARG A 203 -8.58 -16.31 -7.24
N ASP A 204 -9.66 -16.55 -6.50
CA ASP A 204 -10.99 -16.80 -7.08
C ASP A 204 -11.76 -15.49 -7.40
N LYS A 205 -11.11 -14.32 -7.28
CA LYS A 205 -11.74 -13.01 -7.49
C LYS A 205 -11.28 -12.31 -8.78
N ASP A 206 -10.98 -13.08 -9.82
CA ASP A 206 -10.53 -12.55 -11.13
C ASP A 206 -9.27 -11.66 -10.99
N VAL A 207 -8.26 -12.15 -10.29
CA VAL A 207 -6.94 -11.53 -10.16
C VAL A 207 -5.87 -12.40 -10.83
N ASP A 208 -4.83 -11.74 -11.34
CA ASP A 208 -3.58 -12.37 -11.74
C ASP A 208 -2.64 -12.36 -10.54
N VAL A 209 -2.41 -13.53 -9.92
CA VAL A 209 -1.49 -13.67 -8.80
C VAL A 209 -0.06 -13.65 -9.33
N LEU A 210 0.70 -12.64 -8.94
CA LEU A 210 2.07 -12.41 -9.37
C LEU A 210 3.10 -13.05 -8.45
N VAL A 211 2.87 -12.94 -7.14
CA VAL A 211 3.77 -13.49 -6.11
C VAL A 211 2.94 -14.06 -4.97
N ARG A 212 3.34 -15.23 -4.49
CA ARG A 212 2.87 -15.81 -3.23
C ARG A 212 4.03 -15.96 -2.23
N VAL A 213 3.74 -16.11 -0.95
CA VAL A 213 4.71 -16.55 0.05
C VAL A 213 4.61 -18.07 0.25
N ASP A 214 5.75 -18.71 0.44
CA ASP A 214 5.82 -20.13 0.82
C ASP A 214 5.71 -20.25 2.34
N GLU A 215 4.52 -20.62 2.83
CA GLU A 215 4.20 -20.66 4.27
C GLU A 215 5.08 -21.65 5.05
N SER A 216 5.73 -22.60 4.38
CA SER A 216 6.68 -23.52 5.05
C SER A 216 7.98 -22.85 5.48
N THR A 217 8.22 -21.61 5.06
CA THR A 217 9.48 -20.86 5.27
C THR A 217 9.41 -19.80 6.36
N TYR A 218 8.23 -19.59 6.96
CA TYR A 218 8.06 -18.70 8.12
C TYR A 218 7.10 -19.35 9.13
N ALA A 219 6.93 -18.73 10.31
CA ALA A 219 6.02 -19.22 11.35
C ALA A 219 4.67 -18.48 11.28
N PRO A 220 3.62 -19.07 10.68
CA PRO A 220 2.31 -18.43 10.58
C PRO A 220 1.53 -18.48 11.90
N THR A 221 1.95 -19.31 12.85
CA THR A 221 1.25 -19.50 14.13
C THR A 221 1.95 -18.78 15.26
N PHE A 222 1.16 -18.17 16.13
CA PHE A 222 1.64 -17.54 17.36
C PHE A 222 0.69 -17.83 18.51
N SER A 223 1.25 -18.25 19.66
CA SER A 223 0.50 -18.50 20.89
C SER A 223 1.05 -17.68 22.03
N LEU A 224 0.21 -16.89 22.69
CA LEU A 224 0.56 -16.13 23.89
C LEU A 224 -0.58 -16.16 24.90
N PHE A 225 -0.36 -16.80 26.06
CA PHE A 225 -1.34 -16.99 27.13
C PHE A 225 -2.61 -17.70 26.64
N TRP A 226 -3.68 -16.94 26.39
CA TRP A 226 -5.00 -17.41 25.91
C TRP A 226 -5.27 -17.04 24.44
N MET A 227 -4.29 -16.46 23.75
CA MET A 227 -4.42 -15.99 22.38
C MET A 227 -3.61 -16.93 21.48
N ASP A 228 -4.32 -17.70 20.68
CA ASP A 228 -3.73 -18.52 19.61
C ASP A 228 -4.12 -17.87 18.28
N THR A 229 -3.13 -17.63 17.44
CA THR A 229 -3.32 -17.02 16.13
C THR A 229 -2.69 -17.92 15.09
N ASP A 230 -3.42 -18.19 14.03
CA ASP A 230 -2.94 -18.87 12.83
C ASP A 230 -3.31 -18.00 11.62
N ILE A 231 -2.30 -17.55 10.88
CA ILE A 231 -2.48 -16.74 9.69
C ILE A 231 -2.23 -17.53 8.40
N ALA A 232 -2.03 -18.85 8.51
CA ALA A 232 -1.85 -19.71 7.36
C ALA A 232 -3.11 -19.68 6.48
N MET A 233 -2.90 -19.48 5.19
CA MET A 233 -3.95 -19.51 4.17
C MET A 233 -3.86 -20.78 3.32
N GLY A 234 -2.73 -21.51 3.38
CA GLY A 234 -2.41 -22.65 2.51
C GLY A 234 -2.00 -22.22 1.11
N ASP A 235 -2.85 -21.49 0.41
CA ASP A 235 -2.54 -20.70 -0.78
C ASP A 235 -2.45 -19.23 -0.36
N HIS A 236 -1.24 -18.63 -0.43
CA HIS A 236 -0.96 -17.36 0.20
C HIS A 236 -0.42 -16.29 -0.79
N PRO A 237 -1.26 -15.75 -1.68
CA PRO A 237 -0.91 -14.61 -2.52
C PRO A 237 -0.54 -13.38 -1.70
N VAL A 238 0.53 -12.70 -2.11
CA VAL A 238 1.00 -11.44 -1.47
C VAL A 238 1.17 -10.29 -2.46
N VAL A 239 1.19 -10.57 -3.77
CA VAL A 239 1.18 -9.57 -4.84
C VAL A 239 0.27 -10.06 -5.95
N TRP A 240 -0.60 -9.16 -6.45
CA TRP A 240 -1.48 -9.45 -7.58
C TRP A 240 -1.87 -8.20 -8.35
N SER A 241 -2.40 -8.41 -9.56
CA SER A 241 -2.96 -7.37 -10.40
C SER A 241 -4.33 -7.78 -10.92
N HIS A 242 -5.15 -6.81 -11.29
CA HIS A 242 -6.46 -7.03 -11.89
C HIS A 242 -6.97 -5.77 -12.60
N CYS A 243 -8.09 -5.92 -13.29
CA CYS A 243 -8.85 -4.80 -13.83
C CYS A 243 -10.04 -4.46 -12.94
N GLU A 244 -10.32 -3.16 -12.78
CA GLU A 244 -11.55 -2.65 -12.15
C GLU A 244 -12.20 -1.65 -13.11
N GLY A 245 -13.28 -2.09 -13.78
CA GLY A 245 -13.77 -1.41 -14.98
C GLY A 245 -12.66 -1.34 -16.04
N GLY A 246 -12.44 -0.19 -16.64
CA GLY A 246 -11.33 0.03 -17.56
C GLY A 246 -9.98 0.30 -16.90
N GLY A 247 -9.92 0.36 -15.58
CA GLY A 247 -8.70 0.69 -14.80
C GLY A 247 -7.85 -0.52 -14.45
N ARG A 248 -6.57 -0.27 -14.24
CA ARG A 248 -5.57 -1.26 -13.86
C ARG A 248 -5.22 -1.11 -12.39
N VAL A 249 -5.29 -2.19 -11.62
CA VAL A 249 -4.97 -2.21 -10.19
C VAL A 249 -3.87 -3.22 -9.91
N PHE A 250 -2.80 -2.75 -9.31
CA PHE A 250 -1.73 -3.58 -8.75
C PHE A 250 -1.76 -3.45 -7.23
N PHE A 251 -1.69 -4.56 -6.52
CA PHE A 251 -1.56 -4.58 -5.07
C PHE A 251 -0.33 -5.39 -4.64
N SER A 252 0.40 -4.86 -3.66
CA SER A 252 1.48 -5.55 -2.96
C SER A 252 1.27 -5.49 -1.44
N ALA A 253 1.16 -6.63 -0.80
CA ALA A 253 1.18 -6.74 0.66
C ALA A 253 2.59 -6.54 1.26
N LEU A 254 3.63 -6.49 0.42
CA LEU A 254 5.01 -6.22 0.83
C LEU A 254 5.23 -4.72 1.01
N GLY A 255 6.08 -4.32 1.97
CA GLY A 255 6.51 -2.93 2.12
C GLY A 255 6.24 -2.28 3.47
N HIS A 256 6.25 -3.04 4.58
CA HIS A 256 6.10 -2.48 5.92
C HIS A 256 7.32 -1.67 6.35
N GLN A 257 8.53 -2.15 6.05
CA GLN A 257 9.77 -1.56 6.55
C GLN A 257 10.49 -0.73 5.48
N ALA A 258 11.17 0.34 5.89
CA ALA A 258 11.97 1.16 4.98
C ALA A 258 13.06 0.36 4.25
N ALA A 259 13.62 -0.67 4.90
CA ALA A 259 14.65 -1.54 4.31
C ALA A 259 14.15 -2.32 3.08
N ALA A 260 12.86 -2.69 3.04
CA ALA A 260 12.27 -3.39 1.91
C ALA A 260 12.46 -2.60 0.59
N TYR A 261 12.28 -1.29 0.63
CA TYR A 261 12.39 -0.41 -0.55
C TYR A 261 13.82 -0.21 -1.07
N GLN A 262 14.82 -0.78 -0.40
CA GLN A 262 16.23 -0.75 -0.82
C GLN A 262 16.68 -2.08 -1.44
N THR A 263 15.83 -3.11 -1.43
CA THR A 263 16.15 -4.41 -2.02
C THR A 263 15.97 -4.36 -3.54
N PRO A 264 16.84 -5.04 -4.32
CA PRO A 264 16.72 -5.07 -5.78
C PRO A 264 15.38 -5.64 -6.23
N GLU A 265 14.82 -6.59 -5.49
CA GLU A 265 13.52 -7.20 -5.81
C GLU A 265 12.37 -6.21 -5.66
N MET A 266 12.36 -5.40 -4.60
CA MET A 266 11.31 -4.39 -4.42
C MET A 266 11.44 -3.24 -5.43
N VAL A 267 12.67 -2.86 -5.78
CA VAL A 267 12.95 -1.88 -6.85
C VAL A 267 12.41 -2.38 -8.19
N ALA A 268 12.70 -3.63 -8.55
CA ALA A 268 12.20 -4.24 -9.79
C ALA A 268 10.67 -4.37 -9.78
N LEU A 269 10.10 -4.88 -8.67
CA LEU A 269 8.66 -5.07 -8.50
C LEU A 269 7.88 -3.77 -8.70
N LEU A 270 8.25 -2.71 -7.98
CA LEU A 270 7.55 -1.42 -8.03
C LEU A 270 7.85 -0.67 -9.34
N GLY A 271 9.05 -0.82 -9.90
CA GLY A 271 9.40 -0.29 -11.21
C GLY A 271 8.53 -0.85 -12.32
N GLY A 272 8.39 -2.17 -12.38
CA GLY A 272 7.52 -2.82 -13.35
C GLY A 272 6.03 -2.60 -13.09
N ALA A 273 5.62 -2.44 -11.82
CA ALA A 273 4.25 -2.05 -11.46
C ALA A 273 3.90 -0.64 -11.98
N LEU A 274 4.83 0.32 -11.87
CA LEU A 274 4.67 1.66 -12.45
C LEU A 274 4.51 1.59 -13.97
N ASP A 275 5.37 0.83 -14.67
CA ASP A 275 5.30 0.66 -16.12
C ASP A 275 3.95 0.05 -16.53
N TRP A 276 3.51 -1.01 -15.85
CA TRP A 276 2.23 -1.67 -16.13
C TRP A 276 1.04 -0.77 -15.85
N ALA A 277 1.02 -0.06 -14.73
CA ALA A 277 -0.09 0.83 -14.37
C ALA A 277 -0.19 2.04 -15.31
N ALA A 278 0.94 2.55 -15.81
CA ALA A 278 0.97 3.72 -16.69
C ALA A 278 0.61 3.41 -18.15
N ASP A 279 0.82 2.19 -18.62
CA ASP A 279 0.62 1.82 -20.03
C ASP A 279 -0.65 0.97 -20.21
N PRO A 280 -1.73 1.55 -20.76
CA PRO A 280 -2.97 0.82 -21.01
C PRO A 280 -2.81 -0.32 -22.04
N SER A 281 -1.76 -0.33 -22.84
CA SER A 281 -1.51 -1.41 -23.80
C SER A 281 -0.96 -2.69 -23.16
N LEU A 282 -0.49 -2.62 -21.90
CA LEU A 282 0.06 -3.76 -21.16
C LEU A 282 -1.01 -4.58 -20.41
N ALA A 283 -2.24 -4.10 -20.36
CA ALA A 283 -3.37 -4.82 -19.78
C ALA A 283 -4.62 -4.57 -20.61
N ASP A 284 -5.28 -5.64 -20.99
CA ASP A 284 -6.57 -5.58 -21.68
C ASP A 284 -7.70 -5.48 -20.65
N CYS A 285 -7.82 -4.27 -20.05
CA CYS A 285 -8.90 -3.94 -19.14
C CYS A 285 -10.06 -3.34 -19.94
N GLU A 286 -10.67 -4.13 -20.80
CA GLU A 286 -11.92 -3.73 -21.44
C GLU A 286 -13.03 -3.64 -20.39
N ASP A 287 -13.84 -2.59 -20.48
CA ASP A 287 -15.07 -2.47 -19.70
C ASP A 287 -16.01 -3.62 -20.13
N LYS A 288 -15.90 -4.75 -19.47
CA LYS A 288 -16.87 -5.83 -19.59
C LYS A 288 -18.16 -5.31 -18.95
N GLY A 289 -18.85 -4.42 -19.72
CA GLY A 289 -20.07 -3.76 -19.28
C GLY A 289 -20.92 -4.72 -18.49
N ALA A 290 -21.45 -4.25 -17.36
CA ALA A 290 -22.32 -5.01 -16.48
C ALA A 290 -23.47 -5.61 -17.31
N GLU A 291 -23.40 -6.95 -17.55
CA GLU A 291 -24.52 -7.75 -18.05
C GLU A 291 -25.62 -7.88 -17.00
#